data_736147b59632d391815be2cb15ce9754
#
_entry.id   736147b59632d391815be2cb15ce9754
#
_cell.length_a   1.000
_cell.length_b   1.000
_cell.length_c   1.000
_cell.angle_alpha   90.00
_cell.angle_beta   90.00
_cell.angle_gamma   90.00
#
_symmetry.space_group_name_H-M   'P 1'
#
loop_
_entity.id
_entity.type
_entity.pdbx_description
1 polymer ?
#
loop_
_entity_poly.entity_id
_entity_poly.type
_entity_poly.pdbx_seq_one_letter_code
_entity_poly.pdbx_strand_id
1 'polypeptide(L)'
;MESNEKLLKKLNNGREYRAMRLEVRTADPAAPDSKQEVEGYACTFNQPYLLYEYRGDSGTCYRIMEQIDPHAFDDCDMDDVIMQYDHEGRVFARPKNGTLALAADSAGLKVTADLGGTEIGRQLFAEIKGGYTDKMSFGFTVAEDKRETTRDLENNTVTVNRTITKIKKLYDVSAVSLPANDATSISARKFLDGEIERIKAERLQRADTATKIKLKLLGV
;
A
#
# COMPACT_ATOMS: atom_id res chain seq x y z
N MET A 1 4.92 -21.91 9.12
CA MET A 1 5.70 -21.14 10.11
C MET A 1 6.81 -20.29 9.45
N GLU A 2 7.55 -20.83 8.48
CA GLU A 2 8.66 -20.11 7.79
C GLU A 2 8.21 -18.88 6.97
N SER A 3 7.02 -18.91 6.38
CA SER A 3 6.44 -17.80 5.62
C SER A 3 6.15 -16.57 6.50
N ASN A 4 5.58 -16.77 7.69
CA ASN A 4 5.29 -15.68 8.62
C ASN A 4 6.57 -15.01 9.18
N GLU A 5 7.65 -15.76 9.35
CA GLU A 5 8.91 -15.23 9.86
C GLU A 5 9.62 -14.34 8.82
N LYS A 6 9.58 -14.75 7.54
CA LYS A 6 10.09 -13.94 6.41
C LYS A 6 9.28 -12.65 6.22
N LEU A 7 7.96 -12.75 6.34
CA LEU A 7 7.07 -11.59 6.26
C LEU A 7 7.33 -10.61 7.41
N LEU A 8 7.45 -11.10 8.64
CA LEU A 8 7.78 -10.28 9.80
C LEU A 8 9.14 -9.57 9.66
N LYS A 9 10.15 -10.23 9.06
CA LYS A 9 11.43 -9.57 8.75
C LYS A 9 11.27 -8.43 7.73
N LYS A 10 10.48 -8.63 6.67
CA LYS A 10 10.20 -7.56 5.69
C LYS A 10 9.50 -6.37 6.34
N LEU A 11 8.48 -6.62 7.16
CA LEU A 11 7.75 -5.59 7.88
C LEU A 11 8.61 -4.85 8.92
N ASN A 12 9.52 -5.55 9.61
CA ASN A 12 10.46 -4.94 10.55
C ASN A 12 11.46 -4.01 9.86
N ASN A 13 11.72 -4.20 8.56
CA ASN A 13 12.53 -3.31 7.72
C ASN A 13 11.73 -2.12 7.15
N GLY A 14 10.51 -1.89 7.63
CA GLY A 14 9.66 -0.76 7.21
C GLY A 14 8.99 -0.95 5.85
N ARG A 15 8.97 -2.17 5.27
CA ARG A 15 8.22 -2.43 4.04
C ARG A 15 6.72 -2.39 4.31
N GLU A 16 6.01 -1.72 3.42
CA GLU A 16 4.56 -1.68 3.37
C GLU A 16 4.08 -2.37 2.09
N TYR A 17 2.88 -2.95 2.13
CA TYR A 17 2.26 -3.64 1.01
C TYR A 17 0.86 -3.08 0.79
N ARG A 18 0.50 -2.83 -0.47
CA ARG A 18 -0.85 -2.38 -0.86
C ARG A 18 -1.30 -3.17 -2.06
N ALA A 19 -2.53 -3.64 -2.03
CA ALA A 19 -3.15 -4.35 -3.13
C ALA A 19 -4.22 -3.49 -3.79
N MET A 20 -4.21 -3.48 -5.12
CA MET A 20 -5.18 -2.83 -5.98
C MET A 20 -5.76 -3.86 -6.94
N ARG A 21 -6.94 -3.58 -7.48
CA ARG A 21 -7.53 -4.43 -8.52
C ARG A 21 -6.71 -4.31 -9.79
N LEU A 22 -6.31 -5.46 -10.35
CA LEU A 22 -5.60 -5.53 -11.62
C LEU A 22 -6.63 -5.50 -12.75
N GLU A 23 -6.50 -4.54 -13.66
CA GLU A 23 -7.17 -4.62 -14.96
C GLU A 23 -6.22 -5.26 -15.96
N VAL A 24 -6.49 -6.51 -16.30
CA VAL A 24 -5.66 -7.22 -17.28
C VAL A 24 -6.08 -6.82 -18.68
N ARG A 25 -5.21 -6.14 -19.40
CA ARG A 25 -5.30 -6.03 -20.85
C ARG A 25 -4.39 -7.09 -21.46
N THR A 26 -4.97 -8.11 -22.06
CA THR A 26 -4.21 -9.04 -22.89
C THR A 26 -4.01 -8.43 -24.26
N ALA A 27 -2.77 -8.45 -24.78
CA ALA A 27 -2.54 -8.17 -26.18
C ALA A 27 -3.39 -9.10 -27.08
N ASP A 28 -3.76 -8.63 -28.27
CA ASP A 28 -4.63 -9.36 -29.20
C ASP A 28 -4.09 -10.78 -29.44
N PRO A 29 -4.86 -11.83 -29.10
CA PRO A 29 -4.41 -13.23 -29.23
C PRO A 29 -4.24 -13.67 -30.71
N ALA A 30 -4.60 -12.86 -31.67
CA ALA A 30 -4.51 -13.17 -33.10
C ALA A 30 -3.14 -12.81 -33.75
N ALA A 31 -2.24 -12.11 -33.01
CA ALA A 31 -0.92 -11.79 -33.55
C ALA A 31 0.03 -13.00 -33.37
N PRO A 32 0.69 -13.50 -34.43
CA PRO A 32 1.54 -14.71 -34.38
C PRO A 32 2.77 -14.60 -33.47
N ASP A 33 3.14 -13.39 -33.03
CA ASP A 33 4.23 -13.06 -32.08
C ASP A 33 3.71 -12.34 -30.83
N SER A 34 2.47 -12.60 -30.40
CA SER A 34 1.89 -11.89 -29.27
C SER A 34 2.67 -12.21 -28.01
N LYS A 35 3.41 -11.24 -27.50
CA LYS A 35 3.98 -11.27 -26.16
C LYS A 35 2.86 -11.58 -25.16
N GLN A 36 3.16 -12.40 -24.18
CA GLN A 36 2.21 -12.67 -23.10
C GLN A 36 2.29 -11.54 -22.07
N GLU A 37 1.86 -10.36 -22.51
CA GLU A 37 1.91 -9.15 -21.70
C GLU A 37 0.67 -9.04 -20.80
N VAL A 38 0.93 -8.65 -19.55
CA VAL A 38 -0.07 -8.21 -18.59
C VAL A 38 0.18 -6.75 -18.26
N GLU A 39 -0.87 -5.99 -18.11
CA GLU A 39 -0.82 -4.57 -17.80
C GLU A 39 -1.78 -4.25 -16.65
N GLY A 40 -1.38 -3.37 -15.75
CA GLY A 40 -2.20 -2.91 -14.65
C GLY A 40 -1.58 -1.74 -13.91
N TYR A 41 -2.25 -1.31 -12.85
CA TYR A 41 -1.74 -0.27 -11.96
C TYR A 41 -1.37 -0.88 -10.61
N ALA A 42 -0.13 -0.68 -10.17
CA ALA A 42 0.28 -1.05 -8.82
C ALA A 42 -0.42 -0.18 -7.77
N CYS A 43 -0.64 1.10 -8.09
CA CYS A 43 -1.45 2.01 -7.29
C CYS A 43 -2.09 3.08 -8.18
N THR A 44 -3.15 3.72 -7.67
CA THR A 44 -3.78 4.92 -8.25
C THR A 44 -3.42 6.16 -7.41
N PHE A 45 -3.33 7.32 -8.06
CA PHE A 45 -3.01 8.59 -7.41
C PHE A 45 -4.27 9.36 -6.97
N ASN A 46 -4.15 10.11 -5.88
CA ASN A 46 -5.21 10.98 -5.34
C ASN A 46 -6.56 10.27 -5.14
N GLN A 47 -6.55 8.96 -4.94
CA GLN A 47 -7.75 8.18 -4.64
C GLN A 47 -7.66 7.64 -3.21
N PRO A 48 -8.36 8.27 -2.24
CA PRO A 48 -8.36 7.79 -0.87
C PRO A 48 -9.03 6.43 -0.75
N TYR A 49 -8.42 5.52 -0.02
CA TYR A 49 -8.98 4.22 0.32
C TYR A 49 -8.88 3.95 1.82
N LEU A 50 -9.78 3.12 2.32
CA LEU A 50 -9.73 2.67 3.71
C LEU A 50 -8.61 1.67 3.88
N LEU A 51 -7.56 2.04 4.62
CA LEU A 51 -6.45 1.16 4.93
C LEU A 51 -6.79 0.25 6.11
N TYR A 52 -7.39 0.81 7.17
CA TYR A 52 -7.74 0.09 8.38
C TYR A 52 -8.85 0.79 9.16
N GLU A 53 -9.70 0.01 9.80
CA GLU A 53 -10.73 0.50 10.73
C GLU A 53 -10.71 -0.35 12.01
N TYR A 54 -10.83 0.31 13.13
CA TYR A 54 -10.89 -0.33 14.44
C TYR A 54 -11.89 0.41 15.35
N ARG A 55 -12.65 -0.34 16.12
CA ARG A 55 -13.54 0.22 17.14
C ARG A 55 -12.94 -0.04 18.53
N GLY A 56 -12.61 1.05 19.22
CA GLY A 56 -12.07 1.00 20.58
C GLY A 56 -13.12 0.65 21.64
N ASP A 57 -12.69 0.32 22.84
CA ASP A 57 -13.54 -0.06 23.96
C ASP A 57 -14.53 1.05 24.39
N SER A 58 -14.18 2.32 24.13
CA SER A 58 -15.06 3.48 24.32
C SER A 58 -16.15 3.62 23.25
N GLY A 59 -16.24 2.69 22.30
CA GLY A 59 -17.14 2.76 21.15
C GLY A 59 -16.69 3.73 20.06
N THR A 60 -15.53 4.39 20.22
CA THR A 60 -14.96 5.27 19.20
C THR A 60 -14.45 4.45 18.02
N CYS A 61 -14.87 4.81 16.81
CA CYS A 61 -14.37 4.26 15.58
C CYS A 61 -13.11 5.02 15.13
N TYR A 62 -12.02 4.32 14.92
CA TYR A 62 -10.77 4.87 14.39
C TYR A 62 -10.57 4.37 12.97
N ARG A 63 -10.36 5.29 12.03
CA ARG A 63 -10.12 4.98 10.61
C ARG A 63 -8.80 5.54 10.14
N ILE A 64 -8.10 4.78 9.34
CA ILE A 64 -6.98 5.28 8.54
C ILE A 64 -7.42 5.25 7.09
N MET A 65 -7.52 6.43 6.50
CA MET A 65 -7.64 6.62 5.07
C MET A 65 -6.26 6.91 4.51
N GLU A 66 -5.92 6.29 3.38
CA GLU A 66 -4.62 6.51 2.75
C GLU A 66 -4.80 6.82 1.28
N GLN A 67 -3.93 7.68 0.76
CA GLN A 67 -3.79 7.96 -0.67
C GLN A 67 -2.33 8.16 -1.01
N ILE A 68 -2.01 8.06 -2.30
CA ILE A 68 -0.67 8.26 -2.84
C ILE A 68 -0.67 9.53 -3.68
N ASP A 69 0.29 10.41 -3.40
CA ASP A 69 0.51 11.65 -4.16
C ASP A 69 1.06 11.31 -5.57
N PRO A 70 0.67 12.03 -6.63
CA PRO A 70 1.20 11.83 -7.99
C PRO A 70 2.72 11.92 -8.09
N HIS A 71 3.36 12.69 -7.21
CA HIS A 71 4.81 12.87 -7.16
C HIS A 71 5.53 11.91 -6.22
N ALA A 72 4.80 10.94 -5.62
CA ALA A 72 5.38 10.03 -4.63
C ALA A 72 6.52 9.15 -5.18
N PHE A 73 6.57 8.95 -6.51
CA PHE A 73 7.57 8.12 -7.18
C PHE A 73 8.68 8.90 -7.87
N ASP A 74 8.68 10.25 -7.87
CA ASP A 74 9.65 11.07 -8.63
C ASP A 74 11.12 10.74 -8.30
N ASP A 75 11.43 10.50 -7.02
CA ASP A 75 12.76 10.13 -6.54
C ASP A 75 12.83 8.67 -6.02
N CYS A 76 11.88 7.82 -6.37
CA CYS A 76 11.81 6.46 -5.87
C CYS A 76 12.91 5.58 -6.49
N ASP A 77 13.65 4.85 -5.65
CA ASP A 77 14.55 3.81 -6.12
C ASP A 77 13.73 2.64 -6.70
N MET A 78 13.79 2.49 -8.02
CA MET A 78 13.13 1.41 -8.78
C MET A 78 14.12 0.55 -9.59
N ASP A 79 15.41 0.61 -9.29
CA ASP A 79 16.47 0.01 -10.12
C ASP A 79 16.39 -1.51 -10.26
N ASP A 80 15.82 -2.20 -9.30
CA ASP A 80 15.71 -3.67 -9.33
C ASP A 80 14.37 -4.17 -8.78
N VAL A 81 13.29 -3.58 -9.29
CA VAL A 81 11.93 -4.05 -9.00
C VAL A 81 11.72 -5.41 -9.66
N ILE A 82 11.08 -6.33 -8.96
CA ILE A 82 10.78 -7.66 -9.49
C ILE A 82 9.27 -7.90 -9.49
N MET A 83 8.79 -8.68 -10.47
CA MET A 83 7.43 -9.20 -10.44
C MET A 83 7.42 -10.59 -9.82
N GLN A 84 6.57 -10.76 -8.81
CA GLN A 84 6.40 -12.03 -8.08
C GLN A 84 4.93 -12.46 -8.06
N TYR A 85 4.67 -13.62 -7.46
CA TYR A 85 3.35 -14.07 -7.04
C TYR A 85 3.31 -14.08 -5.51
N ASP A 86 2.28 -13.50 -4.92
CA ASP A 86 2.10 -13.37 -3.46
C ASP A 86 3.33 -12.84 -2.70
N HIS A 87 4.13 -11.95 -3.33
CA HIS A 87 5.37 -11.36 -2.78
C HIS A 87 6.46 -12.35 -2.39
N GLU A 88 6.43 -13.56 -2.93
CA GLU A 88 7.35 -14.64 -2.58
C GLU A 88 7.79 -15.46 -3.81
N GLY A 89 8.79 -16.29 -3.58
CA GLY A 89 9.21 -17.33 -4.52
C GLY A 89 9.98 -16.80 -5.72
N ARG A 90 9.50 -17.11 -6.92
CA ARG A 90 10.21 -16.89 -8.17
C ARG A 90 9.94 -15.49 -8.74
N VAL A 91 10.89 -15.01 -9.56
CA VAL A 91 10.76 -13.77 -10.32
C VAL A 91 10.17 -14.10 -11.68
N PHE A 92 9.04 -13.49 -12.02
CA PHE A 92 8.33 -13.70 -13.28
C PHE A 92 8.74 -12.68 -14.35
N ALA A 93 9.02 -11.44 -13.93
CA ALA A 93 9.50 -10.38 -14.80
C ALA A 93 10.39 -9.40 -14.03
N ARG A 94 11.30 -8.69 -14.72
CA ARG A 94 12.14 -7.68 -14.11
C ARG A 94 12.70 -6.69 -15.16
N PRO A 95 13.03 -5.44 -14.79
CA PRO A 95 13.55 -4.45 -15.71
C PRO A 95 14.89 -4.85 -16.34
N LYS A 96 15.78 -5.50 -15.59
CA LYS A 96 17.14 -5.88 -16.04
C LYS A 96 17.16 -6.78 -17.29
N ASN A 97 16.12 -7.55 -17.53
CA ASN A 97 16.00 -8.38 -18.73
C ASN A 97 14.93 -7.87 -19.70
N GLY A 98 14.40 -6.66 -19.47
CA GLY A 98 13.42 -6.01 -20.35
C GLY A 98 12.02 -6.61 -20.31
N THR A 99 11.71 -7.46 -19.32
CA THR A 99 10.39 -8.11 -19.21
C THR A 99 9.43 -7.37 -18.28
N LEU A 100 9.88 -6.35 -17.54
CA LEU A 100 9.06 -5.51 -16.68
C LEU A 100 9.31 -4.05 -16.98
N ALA A 101 8.25 -3.29 -17.20
CA ALA A 101 8.29 -1.83 -17.31
C ALA A 101 7.37 -1.21 -16.26
N LEU A 102 7.84 -0.11 -15.67
CA LEU A 102 7.14 0.67 -14.65
C LEU A 102 7.14 2.13 -15.12
N ALA A 103 5.99 2.76 -15.11
CA ALA A 103 5.85 4.17 -15.49
C ALA A 103 4.75 4.85 -14.66
N ALA A 104 5.08 5.97 -14.02
CA ALA A 104 4.06 6.83 -13.43
C ALA A 104 3.36 7.63 -14.54
N ASP A 105 2.03 7.63 -14.54
CA ASP A 105 1.19 8.45 -15.41
C ASP A 105 0.18 9.27 -14.58
N SER A 106 -0.79 9.89 -15.22
CA SER A 106 -1.80 10.70 -14.51
C SER A 106 -2.75 9.88 -13.63
N ALA A 107 -2.86 8.57 -13.85
CA ALA A 107 -3.75 7.68 -13.11
C ALA A 107 -3.06 6.99 -11.94
N GLY A 108 -1.77 6.64 -12.08
CA GLY A 108 -1.06 5.88 -11.07
C GLY A 108 0.30 5.36 -11.53
N LEU A 109 0.83 4.36 -10.82
CA LEU A 109 2.01 3.61 -11.23
C LEU A 109 1.60 2.45 -12.14
N LYS A 110 1.73 2.65 -13.43
CA LYS A 110 1.47 1.64 -14.46
C LYS A 110 2.57 0.59 -14.48
N VAL A 111 2.17 -0.66 -14.59
CA VAL A 111 3.05 -1.84 -14.68
C VAL A 111 2.72 -2.59 -15.95
N THR A 112 3.74 -2.93 -16.74
CA THR A 112 3.63 -3.80 -17.91
C THR A 112 4.64 -4.92 -17.77
N ALA A 113 4.21 -6.18 -17.88
CA ALA A 113 5.08 -7.34 -17.73
C ALA A 113 4.87 -8.36 -18.84
N ASP A 114 5.95 -8.80 -19.48
CA ASP A 114 5.96 -9.94 -20.39
C ASP A 114 6.25 -11.23 -19.62
N LEU A 115 5.26 -12.09 -19.53
CA LEU A 115 5.31 -13.36 -18.82
C LEU A 115 5.65 -14.55 -19.74
N GLY A 116 5.83 -14.32 -21.04
CA GLY A 116 6.03 -15.39 -22.04
C GLY A 116 7.38 -16.10 -21.97
N GLY A 117 8.37 -15.49 -21.30
CA GLY A 117 9.76 -15.96 -21.30
C GLY A 117 10.04 -17.28 -20.57
N THR A 118 9.17 -17.73 -19.67
CA THR A 118 9.33 -18.96 -18.90
C THR A 118 8.03 -19.76 -18.86
N GLU A 119 8.11 -21.06 -18.57
CA GLU A 119 6.92 -21.90 -18.42
C GLU A 119 6.03 -21.42 -17.29
N ILE A 120 6.62 -21.11 -16.11
CA ILE A 120 5.89 -20.59 -14.96
C ILE A 120 5.26 -19.21 -15.23
N GLY A 121 5.90 -18.38 -16.04
CA GLY A 121 5.36 -17.10 -16.47
C GLY A 121 4.12 -17.30 -17.34
N ARG A 122 4.18 -18.22 -18.31
CA ARG A 122 3.02 -18.60 -19.14
C ARG A 122 1.84 -19.15 -18.33
N GLN A 123 2.14 -19.94 -17.27
CA GLN A 123 1.12 -20.40 -16.34
C GLN A 123 0.46 -19.24 -15.60
N LEU A 124 1.25 -18.34 -15.02
CA LEU A 124 0.72 -17.15 -14.36
C LEU A 124 -0.10 -16.26 -15.32
N PHE A 125 0.38 -16.09 -16.57
CA PHE A 125 -0.40 -15.37 -17.59
C PHE A 125 -1.78 -16.03 -17.83
N ALA A 126 -1.83 -17.35 -17.92
CA ALA A 126 -3.08 -18.08 -18.10
C ALA A 126 -4.02 -17.92 -16.90
N GLU A 127 -3.51 -17.92 -15.68
CA GLU A 127 -4.27 -17.68 -14.46
C GLU A 127 -4.85 -16.27 -14.42
N ILE A 128 -4.03 -15.26 -14.75
CA ILE A 128 -4.47 -13.86 -14.82
C ILE A 128 -5.53 -13.71 -15.92
N LYS A 129 -5.28 -14.23 -17.11
CA LYS A 129 -6.22 -14.19 -18.24
C LYS A 129 -7.54 -14.91 -17.92
N GLY A 130 -7.47 -15.99 -17.16
CA GLY A 130 -8.63 -16.76 -16.70
C GLY A 130 -9.39 -16.12 -15.54
N GLY A 131 -8.87 -15.03 -14.97
CA GLY A 131 -9.49 -14.34 -13.82
C GLY A 131 -9.33 -15.07 -12.49
N TYR A 132 -8.41 -16.04 -12.39
CA TYR A 132 -8.07 -16.71 -11.13
C TYR A 132 -7.24 -15.80 -10.22
N THR A 133 -6.45 -14.91 -10.82
CA THR A 133 -5.67 -13.89 -10.13
C THR A 133 -5.99 -12.55 -10.79
N ASP A 134 -6.68 -11.67 -10.08
CA ASP A 134 -7.21 -10.40 -10.60
C ASP A 134 -6.71 -9.17 -9.83
N LYS A 135 -5.72 -9.35 -8.96
CA LYS A 135 -5.20 -8.27 -8.12
C LYS A 135 -3.69 -8.17 -8.22
N MET A 136 -3.23 -6.94 -8.13
CA MET A 136 -1.81 -6.61 -8.05
C MET A 136 -1.53 -5.94 -6.70
N SER A 137 -0.42 -6.28 -6.11
CA SER A 137 0.10 -5.63 -4.92
C SER A 137 1.50 -5.10 -5.18
N PHE A 138 1.95 -4.12 -4.40
CA PHE A 138 3.31 -3.63 -4.47
C PHE A 138 3.92 -3.50 -3.08
N GLY A 139 5.21 -3.82 -2.98
CA GLY A 139 6.00 -3.77 -1.76
C GLY A 139 6.98 -2.59 -1.79
N PHE A 140 6.87 -1.67 -0.84
CA PHE A 140 7.62 -0.41 -0.84
C PHE A 140 8.01 0.05 0.57
N THR A 141 8.86 1.07 0.64
CA THR A 141 9.14 1.82 1.87
C THR A 141 8.84 3.30 1.66
N VAL A 142 8.25 3.93 2.68
CA VAL A 142 7.90 5.35 2.66
C VAL A 142 9.09 6.18 3.14
N ALA A 143 9.39 7.29 2.45
CA ALA A 143 10.31 8.31 2.89
C ALA A 143 9.58 9.44 3.62
N GLU A 144 8.45 9.91 3.05
CA GLU A 144 7.68 11.03 3.61
C GLU A 144 6.18 10.79 3.46
N ASP A 145 5.42 11.13 4.50
CA ASP A 145 3.96 11.19 4.45
C ASP A 145 3.44 12.45 5.16
N LYS A 146 2.24 12.87 4.81
CA LYS A 146 1.47 13.91 5.49
C LYS A 146 0.27 13.26 6.17
N ARG A 147 -0.08 13.76 7.36
CA ARG A 147 -1.18 13.23 8.16
C ARG A 147 -2.08 14.33 8.66
N GLU A 148 -3.37 14.14 8.46
CA GLU A 148 -4.41 15.02 8.97
C GLU A 148 -5.42 14.20 9.76
N THR A 149 -5.77 14.68 10.96
CA THR A 149 -6.75 13.99 11.81
C THR A 149 -8.04 14.79 11.85
N THR A 150 -9.13 14.17 11.44
CA THR A 150 -10.48 14.71 11.54
C THR A 150 -11.29 13.97 12.60
N ARG A 151 -12.27 14.65 13.20
CA ARG A 151 -13.14 14.07 14.22
C ARG A 151 -14.57 14.36 13.87
N ASP A 152 -15.34 13.31 13.80
CA ASP A 152 -16.80 13.35 13.69
C ASP A 152 -17.38 13.00 15.05
N LEU A 153 -17.93 14.02 15.75
CA LEU A 153 -18.48 13.86 17.10
C LEU A 153 -19.84 13.17 17.06
N GLU A 154 -20.60 13.36 15.98
CA GLU A 154 -21.93 12.76 15.84
C GLU A 154 -21.84 11.24 15.69
N ASN A 155 -20.87 10.76 14.90
CA ASN A 155 -20.65 9.33 14.66
C ASN A 155 -19.56 8.73 15.54
N ASN A 156 -19.03 9.51 16.51
CA ASN A 156 -17.94 9.11 17.38
C ASN A 156 -16.77 8.48 16.61
N THR A 157 -16.36 9.14 15.52
CA THR A 157 -15.33 8.64 14.59
C THR A 157 -14.12 9.57 14.57
N VAL A 158 -12.93 9.00 14.61
CA VAL A 158 -11.64 9.68 14.40
C VAL A 158 -11.01 9.12 13.14
N THR A 159 -10.81 9.96 12.14
CA THR A 159 -10.20 9.57 10.88
C THR A 159 -8.81 10.21 10.75
N VAL A 160 -7.80 9.39 10.52
CA VAL A 160 -6.46 9.81 10.13
C VAL A 160 -6.36 9.68 8.62
N ASN A 161 -6.21 10.81 7.92
CA ASN A 161 -5.97 10.86 6.49
C ASN A 161 -4.46 10.92 6.27
N ARG A 162 -3.89 9.86 5.71
CA ARG A 162 -2.48 9.74 5.36
C ARG A 162 -2.30 9.95 3.87
N THR A 163 -1.44 10.89 3.48
CA THR A 163 -1.00 11.05 2.10
C THR A 163 0.46 10.68 2.02
N ILE A 164 0.80 9.60 1.30
CA ILE A 164 2.18 9.23 1.01
C ILE A 164 2.69 10.20 -0.05
N THR A 165 3.63 11.08 0.33
CA THR A 165 4.19 12.11 -0.55
C THR A 165 5.51 11.70 -1.17
N LYS A 166 6.22 10.74 -0.56
CA LYS A 166 7.49 10.24 -1.10
C LYS A 166 7.71 8.78 -0.72
N ILE A 167 7.91 7.97 -1.75
CA ILE A 167 8.30 6.56 -1.62
C ILE A 167 9.82 6.48 -1.77
N LYS A 168 10.48 5.82 -0.81
CA LYS A 168 11.93 5.68 -0.81
C LYS A 168 12.39 4.63 -1.81
N LYS A 169 11.73 3.47 -1.78
CA LYS A 169 12.09 2.33 -2.63
C LYS A 169 10.88 1.46 -2.92
N LEU A 170 10.76 1.05 -4.17
CA LEU A 170 9.87 0.00 -4.64
C LEU A 170 10.67 -1.29 -4.78
N TYR A 171 10.22 -2.36 -4.14
CA TYR A 171 10.94 -3.64 -4.14
C TYR A 171 10.35 -4.63 -5.12
N ASP A 172 9.03 -4.75 -5.13
CA ASP A 172 8.33 -5.68 -5.98
C ASP A 172 6.93 -5.18 -6.35
N VAL A 173 6.44 -5.69 -7.46
CA VAL A 173 5.04 -5.71 -7.85
C VAL A 173 4.64 -7.18 -7.96
N SER A 174 3.47 -7.55 -7.48
CA SER A 174 3.09 -8.95 -7.40
C SER A 174 1.65 -9.15 -7.83
N ALA A 175 1.43 -10.17 -8.66
CA ALA A 175 0.10 -10.74 -8.80
C ALA A 175 -0.25 -11.45 -7.47
N VAL A 176 -1.44 -11.23 -6.94
CA VAL A 176 -1.82 -11.78 -5.63
C VAL A 176 -3.15 -12.51 -5.68
N SER A 177 -3.19 -13.67 -5.03
CA SER A 177 -4.38 -14.50 -4.91
C SER A 177 -5.43 -13.86 -4.00
N LEU A 178 -4.97 -13.31 -2.88
CA LEU A 178 -5.77 -12.52 -1.96
C LEU A 178 -5.09 -11.18 -1.73
N PRO A 179 -5.84 -10.06 -1.62
CA PRO A 179 -5.23 -8.81 -1.20
C PRO A 179 -4.54 -9.07 0.15
N ALA A 180 -3.32 -8.56 0.30
CA ALA A 180 -2.45 -8.79 1.46
C ALA A 180 -3.08 -8.27 2.77
N ASN A 181 -4.11 -8.96 3.26
CA ASN A 181 -4.85 -8.55 4.44
C ASN A 181 -3.99 -8.67 5.70
N ASP A 182 -3.18 -9.74 5.83
CA ASP A 182 -2.42 -9.95 7.07
C ASP A 182 -1.20 -9.02 7.18
N ALA A 183 -0.38 -8.89 6.14
CA ALA A 183 0.78 -8.00 6.17
C ALA A 183 0.37 -6.53 6.18
N THR A 184 -0.63 -6.15 5.37
CA THR A 184 -1.21 -4.81 5.36
C THR A 184 -1.89 -4.52 6.69
N SER A 185 -2.64 -5.49 7.25
CA SER A 185 -3.30 -5.35 8.54
C SER A 185 -2.32 -5.19 9.70
N ILE A 186 -1.20 -5.92 9.72
CA ILE A 186 -0.18 -5.80 10.78
C ILE A 186 0.52 -4.43 10.71
N SER A 187 0.91 -3.97 9.52
CA SER A 187 1.54 -2.65 9.34
C SER A 187 0.56 -1.53 9.62
N ALA A 188 -0.67 -1.63 9.13
CA ALA A 188 -1.72 -0.67 9.38
C ALA A 188 -2.10 -0.62 10.87
N ARG A 189 -2.16 -1.76 11.54
CA ARG A 189 -2.44 -1.84 12.98
C ARG A 189 -1.34 -1.20 13.81
N LYS A 190 -0.06 -1.49 13.54
CA LYS A 190 1.07 -0.84 14.23
C LYS A 190 1.05 0.67 14.03
N PHE A 191 0.77 1.11 12.80
CA PHE A 191 0.61 2.53 12.48
C PHE A 191 -0.55 3.15 13.26
N LEU A 192 -1.71 2.49 13.28
CA LEU A 192 -2.89 2.96 14.01
C LEU A 192 -2.63 3.03 15.52
N ASP A 193 -2.01 2.02 16.11
CA ASP A 193 -1.69 2.00 17.55
C ASP A 193 -0.80 3.21 17.89
N GLY A 194 0.21 3.52 17.07
CA GLY A 194 1.04 4.71 17.23
C GLY A 194 0.24 6.01 17.10
N GLU A 195 -0.68 6.12 16.13
CA GLU A 195 -1.53 7.30 15.95
C GLU A 195 -2.56 7.46 17.09
N ILE A 196 -3.12 6.37 17.60
CA ILE A 196 -4.03 6.41 18.75
C ILE A 196 -3.28 6.95 20.00
N GLU A 197 -2.07 6.45 20.27
CA GLU A 197 -1.26 6.95 21.39
C GLU A 197 -0.88 8.42 21.21
N ARG A 198 -0.53 8.86 20.02
CA ARG A 198 -0.29 10.28 19.70
C ARG A 198 -1.53 11.13 19.98
N ILE A 199 -2.70 10.71 19.50
CA ILE A 199 -3.98 11.42 19.71
C ILE A 199 -4.33 11.50 21.19
N LYS A 200 -4.11 10.43 21.95
CA LYS A 200 -4.32 10.41 23.41
C LYS A 200 -3.37 11.39 24.13
N ALA A 201 -2.09 11.37 23.77
CA ALA A 201 -1.09 12.28 24.33
C ALA A 201 -1.44 13.75 24.08
N GLU A 202 -1.81 14.11 22.84
CA GLU A 202 -2.26 15.47 22.49
C GLU A 202 -3.51 15.90 23.29
N ARG A 203 -4.45 14.98 23.48
CA ARG A 203 -5.65 15.24 24.30
C ARG A 203 -5.33 15.55 25.74
N LEU A 204 -4.41 14.80 26.33
CA LEU A 204 -3.92 15.03 27.70
C LEU A 204 -3.22 16.39 27.82
N GLN A 205 -2.34 16.72 26.88
CA GLN A 205 -1.66 18.03 26.86
C GLN A 205 -2.64 19.20 26.75
N ARG A 206 -3.66 19.08 25.89
CA ARG A 206 -4.71 20.13 25.76
C ARG A 206 -5.51 20.28 27.06
N ALA A 207 -5.88 19.17 27.71
CA ALA A 207 -6.60 19.20 28.99
C ALA A 207 -5.76 19.86 30.09
N ASP A 208 -4.48 19.53 30.16
CA ASP A 208 -3.53 20.10 31.11
C ASP A 208 -3.33 21.63 30.89
N THR A 209 -3.20 22.02 29.62
CA THR A 209 -3.11 23.44 29.21
C THR A 209 -4.37 24.20 29.56
N ALA A 210 -5.55 23.64 29.26
CA ALA A 210 -6.84 24.25 29.62
C ALA A 210 -7.00 24.41 31.12
N THR A 211 -6.58 23.41 31.92
CA THR A 211 -6.58 23.45 33.36
C THR A 211 -5.65 24.54 33.90
N LYS A 212 -4.42 24.67 33.38
CA LYS A 212 -3.47 25.73 33.74
C LYS A 212 -3.99 27.14 33.42
N ILE A 213 -4.64 27.30 32.26
CA ILE A 213 -5.28 28.58 31.90
C ILE A 213 -6.41 28.92 32.87
N LYS A 214 -7.25 27.93 33.20
CA LYS A 214 -8.37 28.10 34.13
C LYS A 214 -7.88 28.48 35.53
N LEU A 215 -6.84 27.85 36.05
CA LEU A 215 -6.21 28.20 37.35
C LEU A 215 -5.65 29.62 37.33
N LYS A 216 -4.92 30.03 36.27
CA LYS A 216 -4.44 31.39 36.10
C LYS A 216 -5.55 32.45 36.11
N LEU A 217 -6.69 32.15 35.47
CA LEU A 217 -7.84 33.05 35.45
C LEU A 217 -8.54 33.17 36.82
N LEU A 218 -8.40 32.13 37.67
CA LEU A 218 -8.96 32.11 39.01
C LEU A 218 -8.01 32.71 40.08
N GLY A 219 -6.80 33.13 39.66
CA GLY A 219 -5.83 33.72 40.57
C GLY A 219 -5.10 32.75 41.49
N VAL A 220 -5.07 31.46 41.09
CA VAL A 220 -4.38 30.38 41.82
C VAL A 220 -3.16 29.91 41.06
#